data_9a496a41432a76bdaef7efc5b7eb5af9
#
_entry.id   9a496a41432a76bdaef7efc5b7eb5af9
#
_cell.length_a   1.000
_cell.length_b   1.000
_cell.length_c   1.000
_cell.angle_alpha   90.00
_cell.angle_beta   90.00
_cell.angle_gamma   90.00
#
_symmetry.space_group_name_H-M   'P 1'
#
loop_
_entity.id
_entity.type
_entity.pdbx_description
1 polymer ?
#
loop_
_entity_poly.entity_id
_entity_poly.type
_entity_poly.pdbx_seq_one_letter_code
_entity_poly.pdbx_strand_id
1 'polypeptide(L)'
;MTVVDLRQHRADYGYDGDYRAVSAPTVAAIVAGVSATLMASAMRSLVRGKPVTAAITGGTGASLVTTAALFIRTTRVGKFEVWAEILDGLRLRGDETLLDMGCGRGAVLLTAAKLLPNGRAIGVDIWRADQTDNAQQNTLRNAELEGVADRIEVRTADITDLPFDDNSVDVIVSSLVVHNIPGPQNRAKAISEAARVLRPGGRLVLADIWATGSHLRQLRELGWNDARRRNLGWRMWWGPGLGTHLITATKPA
;
A
#
# COMPACT_ATOMS: atom_id res chain seq x y z
N MET A 1 -14.20 -9.22 -25.14
CA MET A 1 -13.88 -8.95 -23.72
C MET A 1 -13.64 -7.45 -23.58
N THR A 2 -14.43 -6.78 -22.76
CA THR A 2 -14.21 -5.36 -22.45
C THR A 2 -12.89 -5.26 -21.66
N VAL A 3 -11.94 -4.45 -22.14
CA VAL A 3 -10.69 -4.19 -21.43
C VAL A 3 -11.06 -3.45 -20.14
N VAL A 4 -10.82 -4.10 -18.99
CA VAL A 4 -11.06 -3.48 -17.68
C VAL A 4 -9.94 -2.47 -17.41
N ASP A 5 -10.28 -1.20 -17.27
CA ASP A 5 -9.32 -0.18 -16.87
C ASP A 5 -9.13 -0.25 -15.34
N LEU A 6 -8.06 -0.89 -14.91
CA LEU A 6 -7.72 -1.07 -13.49
C LEU A 6 -7.35 0.23 -12.76
N ARG A 7 -7.15 1.33 -13.48
CA ARG A 7 -6.82 2.65 -12.91
C ARG A 7 -8.04 3.46 -12.54
N GLN A 8 -9.22 3.09 -13.06
CA GLN A 8 -10.47 3.77 -12.74
C GLN A 8 -11.04 3.27 -11.42
N HIS A 9 -11.35 4.22 -10.53
CA HIS A 9 -11.95 3.98 -9.22
C HIS A 9 -13.20 4.83 -9.04
N ARG A 10 -14.26 4.20 -8.52
CA ARG A 10 -15.54 4.86 -8.17
C ARG A 10 -15.65 5.10 -6.66
N ALA A 11 -14.92 4.30 -5.89
CA ALA A 11 -14.93 4.33 -4.43
C ALA A 11 -13.93 5.33 -3.85
N ASP A 12 -14.13 5.71 -2.59
CA ASP A 12 -13.18 6.51 -1.83
C ASP A 12 -12.36 5.61 -0.89
N TYR A 13 -11.06 5.60 -1.10
CA TYR A 13 -10.12 4.79 -0.34
C TYR A 13 -9.39 5.57 0.75
N GLY A 14 -9.79 6.82 1.02
CA GLY A 14 -9.23 7.65 2.08
C GLY A 14 -7.77 8.05 1.88
N TYR A 15 -7.11 8.34 2.98
CA TYR A 15 -5.67 8.65 3.06
C TYR A 15 -4.97 7.59 3.90
N ASP A 16 -3.77 7.20 3.48
CA ASP A 16 -2.91 6.33 4.26
C ASP A 16 -2.29 7.13 5.42
N GLY A 17 -2.26 6.56 6.62
CA GLY A 17 -1.77 7.18 7.85
C GLY A 17 -2.81 7.26 8.97
N ASP A 18 -2.34 7.44 10.21
CA ASP A 18 -3.21 7.60 11.39
C ASP A 18 -3.61 9.07 11.58
N TYR A 19 -4.88 9.37 11.32
CA TYR A 19 -5.47 10.71 11.42
C TYR A 19 -6.45 10.87 12.59
N ARG A 20 -6.42 9.97 13.58
CA ARG A 20 -7.32 10.05 14.75
C ARG A 20 -7.04 11.27 15.62
N ALA A 21 -5.77 11.61 15.83
CA ALA A 21 -5.39 12.76 16.66
C ALA A 21 -5.55 14.09 15.94
N VAL A 22 -5.21 14.11 14.63
CA VAL A 22 -5.30 15.34 13.82
C VAL A 22 -5.82 14.95 12.43
N SER A 23 -6.92 15.53 12.00
CA SER A 23 -7.53 15.18 10.71
C SER A 23 -6.62 15.52 9.52
N ALA A 24 -6.73 14.77 8.44
CA ALA A 24 -5.93 15.00 7.23
C ALA A 24 -6.06 16.42 6.67
N PRO A 25 -7.26 17.06 6.61
CA PRO A 25 -7.40 18.49 6.25
C PRO A 25 -6.64 19.43 7.19
N THR A 26 -6.66 19.15 8.51
CA THR A 26 -5.93 19.95 9.50
C THR A 26 -4.42 19.86 9.29
N VAL A 27 -3.89 18.65 9.04
CA VAL A 27 -2.46 18.46 8.72
C VAL A 27 -2.10 19.24 7.46
N ALA A 28 -2.92 19.16 6.42
CA ALA A 28 -2.71 19.91 5.19
C ALA A 28 -2.69 21.42 5.42
N ALA A 29 -3.62 21.95 6.24
CA ALA A 29 -3.67 23.37 6.59
C ALA A 29 -2.43 23.83 7.39
N ILE A 30 -1.96 23.01 8.34
CA ILE A 30 -0.71 23.26 9.09
C ILE A 30 0.48 23.34 8.15
N VAL A 31 0.65 22.34 7.27
CA VAL A 31 1.75 22.30 6.30
C VAL A 31 1.71 23.52 5.39
N ALA A 32 0.53 23.90 4.89
CA ALA A 32 0.35 25.09 4.05
C ALA A 32 0.73 26.38 4.79
N GLY A 33 0.27 26.55 6.04
CA GLY A 33 0.55 27.73 6.87
C GLY A 33 2.05 27.86 7.21
N VAL A 34 2.69 26.76 7.60
CA VAL A 34 4.14 26.74 7.87
C VAL A 34 4.93 27.07 6.60
N SER A 35 4.56 26.46 5.48
CA SER A 35 5.24 26.71 4.20
C SER A 35 5.10 28.17 3.75
N ALA A 36 3.90 28.75 3.87
CA ALA A 36 3.65 30.15 3.54
C ALA A 36 4.49 31.09 4.43
N THR A 37 4.58 30.81 5.74
CA THR A 37 5.42 31.57 6.69
C THR A 37 6.90 31.50 6.32
N LEU A 38 7.40 30.32 5.96
CA LEU A 38 8.78 30.15 5.53
C LEU A 38 9.08 30.90 4.23
N MET A 39 8.17 30.86 3.25
CA MET A 39 8.30 31.61 2.00
C MET A 39 8.29 33.13 2.21
N ALA A 40 7.40 33.63 3.08
CA ALA A 40 7.36 35.04 3.46
C ALA A 40 8.64 35.47 4.17
N SER A 41 9.18 34.60 5.05
CA SER A 41 10.49 34.83 5.70
C SER A 41 11.64 34.87 4.70
N ALA A 42 11.63 33.98 3.72
CA ALA A 42 12.62 33.97 2.64
C ALA A 42 12.60 35.27 1.84
N MET A 43 11.43 35.72 1.43
CA MET A 43 11.25 37.00 0.72
C MET A 43 11.77 38.20 1.54
N ARG A 44 11.38 38.26 2.82
CA ARG A 44 11.84 39.31 3.74
C ARG A 44 13.37 39.30 3.92
N SER A 45 13.95 38.09 3.96
CA SER A 45 15.42 37.93 4.09
C SER A 45 16.15 38.40 2.84
N LEU A 46 15.62 38.16 1.63
CA LEU A 46 16.13 38.69 0.37
C LEU A 46 16.15 40.22 0.36
N VAL A 47 15.01 40.83 0.73
CA VAL A 47 14.90 42.31 0.79
C VAL A 47 15.90 42.91 1.79
N ARG A 48 16.26 42.20 2.85
CA ARG A 48 17.25 42.62 3.87
C ARG A 48 18.69 42.26 3.52
N GLY A 49 18.98 41.82 2.31
CA GLY A 49 20.34 41.43 1.88
C GLY A 49 20.90 40.20 2.59
N LYS A 50 20.04 39.26 3.02
CA LYS A 50 20.41 38.01 3.71
C LYS A 50 20.16 36.80 2.81
N PRO A 51 20.91 36.59 1.71
CA PRO A 51 20.61 35.57 0.71
C PRO A 51 20.71 34.14 1.25
N VAL A 52 21.62 33.85 2.16
CA VAL A 52 21.76 32.50 2.77
C VAL A 52 20.54 32.14 3.60
N THR A 53 20.04 33.06 4.45
CA THR A 53 18.84 32.83 5.23
C THR A 53 17.64 32.64 4.31
N ALA A 54 17.54 33.44 3.26
CA ALA A 54 16.47 33.31 2.27
C ALA A 54 16.50 31.95 1.55
N ALA A 55 17.66 31.46 1.15
CA ALA A 55 17.83 30.16 0.51
C ALA A 55 17.40 29.01 1.45
N ILE A 56 17.82 29.07 2.73
CA ILE A 56 17.45 28.03 3.72
C ILE A 56 15.94 28.04 3.97
N THR A 57 15.36 29.19 4.31
CA THR A 57 13.92 29.25 4.64
C THR A 57 13.04 28.96 3.43
N GLY A 58 13.38 29.48 2.26
CA GLY A 58 12.67 29.22 1.01
C GLY A 58 12.80 27.76 0.57
N GLY A 59 14.00 27.21 0.64
CA GLY A 59 14.25 25.80 0.33
C GLY A 59 13.49 24.85 1.25
N THR A 60 13.44 25.14 2.55
CA THR A 60 12.64 24.35 3.52
C THR A 60 11.16 24.44 3.22
N GLY A 61 10.61 25.63 2.96
CA GLY A 61 9.20 25.81 2.60
C GLY A 61 8.83 25.07 1.31
N ALA A 62 9.67 25.16 0.27
CA ALA A 62 9.47 24.45 -0.98
C ALA A 62 9.53 22.93 -0.81
N SER A 63 10.46 22.43 0.02
CA SER A 63 10.57 21.00 0.34
C SER A 63 9.34 20.46 1.03
N LEU A 64 8.75 21.21 1.99
CA LEU A 64 7.51 20.82 2.66
C LEU A 64 6.34 20.73 1.68
N VAL A 65 6.17 21.72 0.81
CA VAL A 65 5.11 21.70 -0.21
C VAL A 65 5.28 20.52 -1.15
N THR A 66 6.50 20.27 -1.64
CA THR A 66 6.81 19.17 -2.55
C THR A 66 6.52 17.81 -1.88
N THR A 67 6.97 17.65 -0.63
CA THR A 67 6.73 16.42 0.15
C THR A 67 5.23 16.17 0.32
N ALA A 68 4.46 17.18 0.70
CA ALA A 68 3.00 17.06 0.86
C ALA A 68 2.31 16.74 -0.47
N ALA A 69 2.68 17.40 -1.55
CA ALA A 69 2.11 17.16 -2.88
C ALA A 69 2.41 15.73 -3.37
N LEU A 70 3.64 15.25 -3.19
CA LEU A 70 4.02 13.88 -3.53
C LEU A 70 3.27 12.85 -2.66
N PHE A 71 3.13 13.10 -1.36
CA PHE A 71 2.36 12.22 -0.47
C PHE A 71 0.89 12.12 -0.90
N ILE A 72 0.24 13.27 -1.15
CA ILE A 72 -1.16 13.31 -1.62
C ILE A 72 -1.29 12.57 -2.96
N ARG A 73 -0.36 12.80 -3.88
CA ARG A 73 -0.35 12.10 -5.17
C ARG A 73 -0.15 10.59 -4.98
N THR A 74 0.76 10.18 -4.11
CA THR A 74 1.04 8.77 -3.84
C THR A 74 -0.22 8.06 -3.30
N THR A 75 -0.86 8.64 -2.28
CA THR A 75 -2.04 8.03 -1.65
C THR A 75 -3.29 8.06 -2.54
N ARG A 76 -3.47 9.08 -3.39
CA ARG A 76 -4.70 9.27 -4.19
C ARG A 76 -4.58 8.76 -5.63
N VAL A 77 -3.37 8.64 -6.17
CA VAL A 77 -3.13 8.29 -7.57
C VAL A 77 -2.04 7.22 -7.73
N GLY A 78 -0.87 7.46 -7.17
CA GLY A 78 0.33 6.66 -7.46
C GLY A 78 0.17 5.19 -7.08
N LYS A 79 -0.41 4.90 -5.91
CA LYS A 79 -0.63 3.51 -5.48
C LYS A 79 -1.56 2.75 -6.43
N PHE A 80 -2.58 3.40 -6.97
CA PHE A 80 -3.53 2.77 -7.91
C PHE A 80 -2.88 2.50 -9.27
N GLU A 81 -2.13 3.47 -9.81
CA GLU A 81 -1.37 3.28 -11.05
C GLU A 81 -0.40 2.11 -10.93
N VAL A 82 0.36 2.06 -9.84
CA VAL A 82 1.38 1.03 -9.61
C VAL A 82 0.76 -0.34 -9.38
N TRP A 83 -0.30 -0.43 -8.56
CA TRP A 83 -0.97 -1.71 -8.33
C TRP A 83 -1.74 -2.21 -9.55
N ALA A 84 -2.31 -1.32 -10.36
CA ALA A 84 -2.89 -1.71 -11.65
C ALA A 84 -1.84 -2.37 -12.56
N GLU A 85 -0.65 -1.78 -12.67
CA GLU A 85 0.46 -2.35 -13.46
C GLU A 85 0.97 -3.69 -12.88
N ILE A 86 1.06 -3.80 -11.54
CA ILE A 86 1.48 -5.04 -10.87
C ILE A 86 0.47 -6.15 -11.14
N LEU A 87 -0.82 -5.88 -10.93
CA LEU A 87 -1.89 -6.86 -11.08
C LEU A 87 -2.07 -7.28 -12.55
N ASP A 88 -2.00 -6.35 -13.50
CA ASP A 88 -2.02 -6.68 -14.93
C ASP A 88 -0.82 -7.58 -15.31
N GLY A 89 0.37 -7.26 -14.77
CA GLY A 89 1.58 -8.07 -14.98
C GLY A 89 1.52 -9.47 -14.41
N LEU A 90 0.62 -9.76 -13.46
CA LEU A 90 0.41 -11.11 -12.94
C LEU A 90 -0.25 -12.03 -13.97
N ARG A 91 -0.92 -11.51 -14.99
CA ARG A 91 -1.61 -12.33 -16.00
C ARG A 91 -2.49 -13.41 -15.37
N LEU A 92 -3.42 -12.97 -14.49
CA LEU A 92 -4.37 -13.85 -13.83
C LEU A 92 -5.25 -14.54 -14.88
N ARG A 93 -5.60 -15.81 -14.65
CA ARG A 93 -6.53 -16.58 -15.52
C ARG A 93 -7.98 -16.15 -15.30
N GLY A 94 -8.27 -15.57 -14.13
CA GLY A 94 -9.59 -15.10 -13.73
C GLY A 94 -10.40 -16.06 -12.86
N ASP A 95 -9.83 -17.21 -12.50
CA ASP A 95 -10.42 -18.25 -11.65
C ASP A 95 -9.68 -18.45 -10.33
N GLU A 96 -8.66 -17.62 -10.07
CA GLU A 96 -7.83 -17.74 -8.87
C GLU A 96 -8.58 -17.39 -7.58
N THR A 97 -8.13 -17.97 -6.47
CA THR A 97 -8.35 -17.47 -5.13
C THR A 97 -7.19 -16.54 -4.76
N LEU A 98 -7.45 -15.24 -4.66
CA LEU A 98 -6.48 -14.23 -4.27
C LEU A 98 -6.72 -13.78 -2.84
N LEU A 99 -5.67 -13.70 -2.03
CA LEU A 99 -5.69 -13.17 -0.67
C LEU A 99 -4.99 -11.81 -0.60
N ASP A 100 -5.65 -10.78 -0.10
CA ASP A 100 -5.06 -9.48 0.24
C ASP A 100 -4.83 -9.41 1.76
N MET A 101 -3.57 -9.47 2.18
CA MET A 101 -3.14 -9.41 3.58
C MET A 101 -3.04 -7.95 4.04
N GLY A 102 -3.98 -7.52 4.90
CA GLY A 102 -4.15 -6.14 5.32
C GLY A 102 -4.85 -5.31 4.25
N CYS A 103 -6.04 -5.73 3.86
CA CYS A 103 -6.75 -5.15 2.72
C CYS A 103 -7.23 -3.70 2.94
N GLY A 104 -7.29 -3.23 4.20
CA GLY A 104 -7.78 -1.90 4.52
C GLY A 104 -9.11 -1.61 3.85
N ARG A 105 -9.25 -0.45 3.24
CA ARG A 105 -10.45 -0.04 2.49
C ARG A 105 -10.59 -0.69 1.10
N GLY A 106 -9.74 -1.67 0.78
CA GLY A 106 -9.86 -2.51 -0.40
C GLY A 106 -9.17 -2.00 -1.67
N ALA A 107 -8.22 -1.07 -1.58
CA ALA A 107 -7.59 -0.49 -2.76
C ALA A 107 -6.96 -1.53 -3.69
N VAL A 108 -6.26 -2.52 -3.14
CA VAL A 108 -5.65 -3.61 -3.92
C VAL A 108 -6.64 -4.74 -4.12
N LEU A 109 -7.35 -5.15 -3.08
CA LEU A 109 -8.37 -6.19 -3.10
C LEU A 109 -9.38 -6.01 -4.24
N LEU A 110 -10.01 -4.83 -4.29
CA LEU A 110 -11.09 -4.57 -5.26
C LEU A 110 -10.55 -4.40 -6.68
N THR A 111 -9.33 -3.85 -6.83
CA THR A 111 -8.67 -3.80 -8.13
C THR A 111 -8.35 -5.21 -8.64
N ALA A 112 -7.89 -6.11 -7.76
CA ALA A 112 -7.65 -7.52 -8.09
C ALA A 112 -8.95 -8.26 -8.44
N ALA A 113 -10.04 -8.02 -7.68
CA ALA A 113 -11.35 -8.62 -7.94
C ALA A 113 -11.90 -8.34 -9.35
N LYS A 114 -11.55 -7.19 -9.95
CA LYS A 114 -11.92 -6.87 -11.34
C LYS A 114 -11.32 -7.86 -12.36
N LEU A 115 -10.22 -8.51 -12.00
CA LEU A 115 -9.52 -9.51 -12.84
C LEU A 115 -9.98 -10.95 -12.59
N LEU A 116 -10.91 -11.17 -11.65
CA LEU A 116 -11.31 -12.51 -11.19
C LEU A 116 -12.80 -12.78 -11.50
N PRO A 117 -13.24 -12.81 -12.77
CA PRO A 117 -14.65 -13.00 -13.11
C PRO A 117 -15.23 -14.36 -12.66
N ASN A 118 -14.39 -15.38 -12.53
CA ASN A 118 -14.77 -16.74 -12.10
C ASN A 118 -14.05 -17.17 -10.81
N GLY A 119 -13.21 -16.30 -10.26
CA GLY A 119 -12.45 -16.49 -9.02
C GLY A 119 -13.01 -15.64 -7.89
N ARG A 120 -12.22 -15.48 -6.85
CA ARG A 120 -12.58 -14.64 -5.70
C ARG A 120 -11.36 -13.93 -5.12
N ALA A 121 -11.57 -12.73 -4.58
CA ALA A 121 -10.58 -12.00 -3.80
C ALA A 121 -11.02 -11.99 -2.33
N ILE A 122 -10.14 -12.43 -1.44
CA ILE A 122 -10.38 -12.49 0.00
C ILE A 122 -9.51 -11.42 0.65
N GLY A 123 -10.09 -10.50 1.39
CA GLY A 123 -9.37 -9.49 2.17
C GLY A 123 -9.35 -9.87 3.64
N VAL A 124 -8.20 -9.78 4.29
CA VAL A 124 -8.08 -9.88 5.74
C VAL A 124 -7.49 -8.60 6.32
N ASP A 125 -8.05 -8.12 7.44
CA ASP A 125 -7.56 -6.95 8.16
C ASP A 125 -7.95 -7.04 9.63
N ILE A 126 -7.20 -6.39 10.52
CA ILE A 126 -7.54 -6.22 11.93
C ILE A 126 -8.10 -4.82 12.24
N TRP A 127 -8.31 -4.02 11.21
CA TRP A 127 -8.95 -2.70 11.23
C TRP A 127 -8.22 -1.69 12.11
N ARG A 128 -6.90 -1.65 12.02
CA ARG A 128 -6.11 -0.60 12.67
C ARG A 128 -6.36 0.75 12.02
N ALA A 129 -6.17 1.82 12.81
CA ALA A 129 -6.34 3.18 12.32
C ALA A 129 -5.08 3.74 11.62
N ASP A 130 -4.43 2.91 10.80
CA ASP A 130 -3.30 3.26 9.93
C ASP A 130 -3.75 3.76 8.55
N GLN A 131 -5.07 3.84 8.35
CA GLN A 131 -5.75 4.46 7.22
C GLN A 131 -7.02 5.16 7.71
N THR A 132 -7.43 6.26 7.06
CA THR A 132 -8.68 6.97 7.41
C THR A 132 -9.88 6.04 7.27
N ASP A 133 -10.71 5.98 8.33
CA ASP A 133 -11.95 5.19 8.38
C ASP A 133 -11.74 3.72 8.00
N ASN A 134 -10.63 3.11 8.45
CA ASN A 134 -10.34 1.70 8.23
C ASN A 134 -11.35 0.82 8.99
N ALA A 135 -12.32 0.27 8.26
CA ALA A 135 -13.38 -0.59 8.80
C ALA A 135 -13.94 -1.50 7.71
N GLN A 136 -14.33 -2.72 8.10
CA GLN A 136 -14.89 -3.73 7.19
C GLN A 136 -16.05 -3.21 6.35
N GLN A 137 -16.97 -2.45 6.97
CA GLN A 137 -18.13 -1.89 6.29
C GLN A 137 -17.75 -0.95 5.14
N ASN A 138 -16.66 -0.19 5.30
CA ASN A 138 -16.18 0.71 4.25
C ASN A 138 -15.59 -0.08 3.08
N THR A 139 -14.93 -1.20 3.33
CA THR A 139 -14.42 -2.08 2.28
C THR A 139 -15.57 -2.72 1.49
N LEU A 140 -16.61 -3.20 2.18
CA LEU A 140 -17.81 -3.77 1.55
C LEU A 140 -18.56 -2.72 0.73
N ARG A 141 -18.76 -1.52 1.27
CA ARG A 141 -19.37 -0.40 0.52
C ARG A 141 -18.55 -0.03 -0.72
N ASN A 142 -17.23 0.00 -0.61
CA ASN A 142 -16.36 0.26 -1.74
C ASN A 142 -16.49 -0.83 -2.81
N ALA A 143 -16.66 -2.09 -2.41
CA ALA A 143 -16.88 -3.21 -3.33
C ALA A 143 -18.18 -3.06 -4.14
N GLU A 144 -19.26 -2.59 -3.50
CA GLU A 144 -20.51 -2.27 -4.18
C GLU A 144 -20.32 -1.16 -5.23
N LEU A 145 -19.62 -0.07 -4.85
CA LEU A 145 -19.34 1.06 -5.74
C LEU A 145 -18.47 0.65 -6.94
N GLU A 146 -17.51 -0.27 -6.72
CA GLU A 146 -16.63 -0.80 -7.77
C GLU A 146 -17.30 -1.91 -8.61
N GLY A 147 -18.49 -2.41 -8.20
CA GLY A 147 -19.23 -3.45 -8.91
C GLY A 147 -18.57 -4.83 -8.84
N VAL A 148 -17.93 -5.16 -7.71
CA VAL A 148 -17.22 -6.44 -7.48
C VAL A 148 -17.64 -7.13 -6.18
N ALA A 149 -18.73 -6.69 -5.55
CA ALA A 149 -19.20 -7.23 -4.27
C ALA A 149 -19.52 -8.74 -4.31
N ASP A 150 -19.88 -9.24 -5.48
CA ASP A 150 -20.24 -10.65 -5.74
C ASP A 150 -19.03 -11.61 -5.72
N ARG A 151 -17.81 -11.08 -5.80
CA ARG A 151 -16.57 -11.88 -5.90
C ARG A 151 -15.52 -11.54 -4.85
N ILE A 152 -15.91 -10.78 -3.81
CA ILE A 152 -15.04 -10.50 -2.67
C ILE A 152 -15.58 -11.13 -1.40
N GLU A 153 -14.67 -11.45 -0.51
CA GLU A 153 -14.93 -11.81 0.87
C GLU A 153 -14.01 -11.00 1.77
N VAL A 154 -14.51 -10.50 2.90
CA VAL A 154 -13.71 -9.73 3.85
C VAL A 154 -13.83 -10.35 5.23
N ARG A 155 -12.68 -10.65 5.86
CA ARG A 155 -12.59 -11.26 7.20
C ARG A 155 -11.77 -10.41 8.14
N THR A 156 -12.20 -10.33 9.40
CA THR A 156 -11.34 -9.80 10.47
C THR A 156 -10.38 -10.90 10.90
N ALA A 157 -9.09 -10.74 10.61
CA ALA A 157 -8.06 -11.72 10.98
C ALA A 157 -6.68 -11.07 11.10
N ASP A 158 -5.83 -11.65 11.97
CA ASP A 158 -4.43 -11.30 12.08
C ASP A 158 -3.61 -12.03 11.01
N ILE A 159 -2.84 -11.30 10.23
CA ILE A 159 -1.99 -11.90 9.18
C ILE A 159 -0.81 -12.70 9.73
N THR A 160 -0.58 -12.67 11.04
CA THR A 160 0.37 -13.56 11.73
C THR A 160 -0.24 -14.91 12.12
N ASP A 161 -1.56 -15.11 11.90
CA ASP A 161 -2.30 -16.33 12.18
C ASP A 161 -3.51 -16.40 11.25
N LEU A 162 -3.26 -16.75 10.00
CA LEU A 162 -4.26 -16.71 8.93
C LEU A 162 -5.27 -17.85 9.05
N PRO A 163 -6.59 -17.55 9.03
CA PRO A 163 -7.65 -18.55 9.17
C PRO A 163 -7.92 -19.27 7.83
N PHE A 164 -6.86 -19.82 7.24
CA PHE A 164 -6.91 -20.56 5.99
C PHE A 164 -6.08 -21.83 6.09
N ASP A 165 -6.51 -22.86 5.37
CA ASP A 165 -5.78 -24.12 5.26
C ASP A 165 -4.46 -23.93 4.52
N ASP A 166 -3.51 -24.83 4.73
CA ASP A 166 -2.27 -24.89 3.98
C ASP A 166 -2.56 -25.04 2.50
N ASN A 167 -1.80 -24.34 1.65
CA ASN A 167 -1.89 -24.47 0.20
C ASN A 167 -3.30 -24.21 -0.37
N SER A 168 -4.04 -23.23 0.20
CA SER A 168 -5.44 -22.95 -0.15
C SER A 168 -5.63 -21.76 -1.08
N VAL A 169 -4.62 -20.89 -1.28
CA VAL A 169 -4.70 -19.70 -2.13
C VAL A 169 -3.70 -19.72 -3.27
N ASP A 170 -4.05 -19.11 -4.40
CA ASP A 170 -3.24 -19.08 -5.61
C ASP A 170 -2.30 -17.87 -5.67
N VAL A 171 -2.78 -16.74 -5.14
CA VAL A 171 -2.04 -15.47 -5.16
C VAL A 171 -2.21 -14.75 -3.81
N ILE A 172 -1.12 -14.23 -3.28
CA ILE A 172 -1.13 -13.35 -2.12
C ILE A 172 -0.62 -11.99 -2.54
N VAL A 173 -1.35 -10.95 -2.18
CA VAL A 173 -0.94 -9.55 -2.27
C VAL A 173 -0.92 -8.92 -0.89
N SER A 174 -0.07 -7.91 -0.67
CA SER A 174 -0.10 -7.08 0.54
C SER A 174 0.52 -5.72 0.24
N SER A 175 -0.09 -4.65 0.72
CA SER A 175 0.34 -3.28 0.44
C SER A 175 0.43 -2.45 1.72
N LEU A 176 1.65 -2.11 2.15
CA LEU A 176 1.91 -1.20 3.28
C LEU A 176 1.38 -1.71 4.63
N VAL A 177 1.54 -2.99 4.91
CA VAL A 177 0.95 -3.64 6.09
C VAL A 177 1.98 -4.23 7.03
N VAL A 178 2.91 -5.04 6.51
CA VAL A 178 3.79 -5.86 7.35
C VAL A 178 4.71 -4.99 8.22
N HIS A 179 5.08 -3.79 7.75
CA HIS A 179 5.88 -2.84 8.54
C HIS A 179 5.17 -2.38 9.82
N ASN A 180 3.83 -2.37 9.86
CA ASN A 180 3.03 -2.00 11.03
C ASN A 180 2.99 -3.07 12.12
N ILE A 181 3.45 -4.29 11.85
CA ILE A 181 3.49 -5.38 12.82
C ILE A 181 4.66 -5.15 13.80
N PRO A 182 4.40 -5.09 15.13
CA PRO A 182 5.45 -4.90 16.12
C PRO A 182 6.39 -6.11 16.19
N GLY A 183 7.69 -5.83 16.23
CA GLY A 183 8.73 -6.84 16.40
C GLY A 183 9.09 -7.62 15.11
N PRO A 184 10.37 -7.95 14.92
CA PRO A 184 10.83 -8.65 13.73
C PRO A 184 10.30 -10.09 13.66
N GLN A 185 10.09 -10.74 14.78
CA GLN A 185 9.58 -12.12 14.88
C GLN A 185 8.14 -12.21 14.37
N ASN A 186 7.28 -11.27 14.75
CA ASN A 186 5.89 -11.25 14.28
C ASN A 186 5.80 -10.91 12.78
N ARG A 187 6.66 -10.02 12.28
CA ARG A 187 6.76 -9.78 10.83
C ARG A 187 7.20 -11.03 10.08
N ALA A 188 8.18 -11.75 10.62
CA ALA A 188 8.61 -13.02 10.04
C ALA A 188 7.49 -14.07 10.09
N LYS A 189 6.69 -14.11 11.17
CA LYS A 189 5.53 -15.00 11.28
C LYS A 189 4.49 -14.72 10.19
N ALA A 190 4.19 -13.45 9.90
CA ALA A 190 3.29 -13.08 8.79
C ALA A 190 3.79 -13.59 7.43
N ILE A 191 5.10 -13.52 7.16
CA ILE A 191 5.69 -14.07 5.94
C ILE A 191 5.60 -15.61 5.91
N SER A 192 5.80 -16.26 7.07
CA SER A 192 5.64 -17.72 7.19
C SER A 192 4.19 -18.15 6.95
N GLU A 193 3.22 -17.42 7.47
CA GLU A 193 1.79 -17.66 7.23
C GLU A 193 1.44 -17.48 5.75
N ALA A 194 1.93 -16.43 5.10
CA ALA A 194 1.78 -16.26 3.66
C ALA A 194 2.36 -17.46 2.88
N ALA A 195 3.54 -17.93 3.28
CA ALA A 195 4.15 -19.11 2.66
C ALA A 195 3.35 -20.39 2.93
N ARG A 196 2.75 -20.54 4.12
CA ARG A 196 1.93 -21.71 4.49
C ARG A 196 0.67 -21.82 3.62
N VAL A 197 -0.10 -20.73 3.55
CA VAL A 197 -1.42 -20.75 2.89
C VAL A 197 -1.32 -20.71 1.36
N LEU A 198 -0.22 -20.22 0.81
CA LEU A 198 -0.02 -20.17 -0.64
C LEU A 198 0.24 -21.57 -1.21
N ARG A 199 -0.40 -21.93 -2.32
CA ARG A 199 -0.18 -23.19 -3.02
C ARG A 199 1.22 -23.29 -3.63
N PRO A 200 1.78 -24.49 -3.81
CA PRO A 200 2.93 -24.68 -4.70
C PRO A 200 2.67 -24.06 -6.07
N GLY A 201 3.62 -23.31 -6.61
CA GLY A 201 3.44 -22.52 -7.83
C GLY A 201 2.63 -21.23 -7.65
N GLY A 202 2.06 -20.98 -6.47
CA GLY A 202 1.36 -19.74 -6.14
C GLY A 202 2.31 -18.54 -6.00
N ARG A 203 1.79 -17.33 -6.16
CA ARG A 203 2.58 -16.09 -6.26
C ARG A 203 2.38 -15.18 -5.07
N LEU A 204 3.48 -14.71 -4.48
CA LEU A 204 3.51 -13.68 -3.44
C LEU A 204 3.93 -12.34 -4.05
N VAL A 205 3.17 -11.28 -3.75
CA VAL A 205 3.42 -9.91 -4.17
C VAL A 205 3.25 -8.98 -2.97
N LEU A 206 4.35 -8.51 -2.41
CA LEU A 206 4.37 -7.69 -1.21
C LEU A 206 5.02 -6.34 -1.51
N ALA A 207 4.28 -5.25 -1.35
CA ALA A 207 4.78 -3.89 -1.45
C ALA A 207 4.86 -3.25 -0.06
N ASP A 208 6.06 -2.87 0.39
CA ASP A 208 6.24 -2.29 1.72
C ASP A 208 7.38 -1.27 1.75
N ILE A 209 7.35 -0.38 2.77
CA ILE A 209 8.32 0.69 2.95
C ILE A 209 9.50 0.27 3.85
N TRP A 210 9.31 -0.76 4.66
CA TRP A 210 10.32 -1.17 5.64
C TRP A 210 10.47 -2.69 5.72
N ALA A 211 11.62 -3.16 6.28
CA ALA A 211 11.95 -4.56 6.54
C ALA A 211 11.95 -5.49 5.30
N THR A 212 11.72 -4.96 4.10
CA THR A 212 11.62 -5.75 2.86
C THR A 212 12.88 -6.57 2.54
N GLY A 213 14.06 -6.12 3.00
CA GLY A 213 15.31 -6.90 2.88
C GLY A 213 15.32 -8.15 3.73
N SER A 214 14.74 -8.11 4.96
CA SER A 214 14.62 -9.30 5.81
C SER A 214 13.56 -10.27 5.29
N HIS A 215 12.45 -9.78 4.76
CA HIS A 215 11.42 -10.62 4.13
C HIS A 215 11.97 -11.36 2.90
N LEU A 216 12.74 -10.66 2.04
CA LEU A 216 13.41 -11.29 0.91
C LEU A 216 14.36 -12.41 1.35
N ARG A 217 15.16 -12.17 2.39
CA ARG A 217 16.09 -13.17 2.94
C ARG A 217 15.33 -14.39 3.45
N GLN A 218 14.28 -14.19 4.25
CA GLN A 218 13.44 -15.26 4.77
C GLN A 218 12.83 -16.12 3.65
N LEU A 219 12.29 -15.52 2.59
CA LEU A 219 11.76 -16.25 1.44
C LEU A 219 12.84 -17.11 0.76
N ARG A 220 14.05 -16.57 0.62
CA ARG A 220 15.17 -17.33 0.06
C ARG A 220 15.61 -18.49 0.96
N GLU A 221 15.60 -18.30 2.28
CA GLU A 221 15.86 -19.36 3.26
C GLU A 221 14.79 -20.46 3.21
N LEU A 222 13.56 -20.13 2.82
CA LEU A 222 12.47 -21.08 2.53
C LEU A 222 12.59 -21.73 1.14
N GLY A 223 13.66 -21.47 0.39
CA GLY A 223 13.89 -22.06 -0.92
C GLY A 223 13.25 -21.34 -2.09
N TRP A 224 12.68 -20.13 -1.90
CA TRP A 224 12.05 -19.37 -2.98
C TRP A 224 13.12 -18.64 -3.81
N ASN A 225 13.77 -19.36 -4.71
CA ASN A 225 14.97 -18.90 -5.43
C ASN A 225 14.70 -17.77 -6.43
N ASP A 226 13.46 -17.60 -6.88
CA ASP A 226 13.04 -16.53 -7.78
C ASP A 226 12.66 -15.23 -7.04
N ALA A 227 12.71 -15.25 -5.69
CA ALA A 227 12.36 -14.09 -4.88
C ALA A 227 13.21 -12.87 -5.23
N ARG A 228 12.55 -11.79 -5.63
CA ARG A 228 13.17 -10.54 -6.09
C ARG A 228 12.60 -9.35 -5.34
N ARG A 229 13.44 -8.32 -5.22
CA ARG A 229 13.06 -7.02 -4.63
C ARG A 229 13.42 -5.90 -5.59
N ARG A 230 12.47 -4.99 -5.84
CA ARG A 230 12.71 -3.78 -6.63
C ARG A 230 12.09 -2.56 -5.97
N ASN A 231 12.65 -1.38 -6.21
CA ASN A 231 12.05 -0.11 -5.79
C ASN A 231 10.89 0.26 -6.74
N LEU A 232 9.78 0.75 -6.18
CA LEU A 232 8.61 1.19 -6.95
C LEU A 232 8.69 2.65 -7.44
N GLY A 233 9.77 3.34 -7.08
CA GLY A 233 10.02 4.71 -7.50
C GLY A 233 9.14 5.75 -6.82
N TRP A 234 9.11 6.94 -7.41
CA TRP A 234 8.46 8.12 -6.86
C TRP A 234 6.93 8.03 -6.79
N ARG A 235 6.30 7.17 -7.57
CA ARG A 235 4.84 6.94 -7.55
C ARG A 235 4.36 6.28 -6.25
N MET A 236 5.26 5.58 -5.54
CA MET A 236 5.03 4.92 -4.25
C MET A 236 6.00 5.46 -3.19
N TRP A 237 6.13 6.78 -3.12
CA TRP A 237 7.02 7.47 -2.19
C TRP A 237 6.20 8.19 -1.11
N TRP A 238 6.46 7.89 0.15
CA TRP A 238 5.65 8.33 1.31
C TRP A 238 6.35 9.40 2.15
N GLY A 239 7.57 9.76 1.79
CA GLY A 239 8.37 10.74 2.49
C GLY A 239 9.88 10.45 2.37
N PRO A 240 10.74 11.35 2.87
CA PRO A 240 12.18 11.12 2.89
C PRO A 240 12.54 9.79 3.56
N GLY A 241 13.25 8.90 2.84
CA GLY A 241 13.61 7.58 3.31
C GLY A 241 12.50 6.52 3.28
N LEU A 242 11.27 6.87 2.87
CA LEU A 242 10.09 6.00 2.87
C LEU A 242 9.67 5.61 1.45
N GLY A 243 10.60 5.13 0.64
CA GLY A 243 10.31 4.55 -0.67
C GLY A 243 9.81 3.13 -0.55
N THR A 244 8.77 2.78 -1.32
CA THR A 244 8.21 1.43 -1.33
C THR A 244 9.04 0.49 -2.17
N HIS A 245 9.23 -0.72 -1.66
CA HIS A 245 9.86 -1.82 -2.40
C HIS A 245 8.85 -2.95 -2.59
N LEU A 246 8.84 -3.48 -3.80
CA LEU A 246 8.07 -4.65 -4.17
C LEU A 246 8.92 -5.90 -4.01
N ILE A 247 8.40 -6.91 -3.31
CA ILE A 247 8.89 -8.28 -3.34
C ILE A 247 7.93 -9.10 -4.18
N THR A 248 8.46 -9.87 -5.09
CA THR A 248 7.73 -10.89 -5.86
C THR A 248 8.44 -12.22 -5.73
N ALA A 249 7.67 -13.28 -5.52
CA ALA A 249 8.20 -14.64 -5.42
C ALA A 249 7.13 -15.67 -5.79
N THR A 250 7.58 -16.85 -6.24
CA THR A 250 6.73 -18.01 -6.50
C THR A 250 7.06 -19.10 -5.49
N LYS A 251 6.04 -19.68 -4.84
CA LYS A 251 6.24 -20.80 -3.92
C LYS A 251 6.78 -22.01 -4.68
N PRO A 252 7.89 -22.62 -4.26
CA PRO A 252 8.38 -23.85 -4.87
C PRO A 252 7.34 -24.98 -4.87
N ALA A 253 7.47 -25.89 -5.84
CA ALA A 253 6.63 -27.08 -5.97
C ALA A 253 6.88 -28.08 -4.83
#